data_57712b79e213b5eee2d3c1aad13d331e
#
_entry.id   57712b79e213b5eee2d3c1aad13d331e
#
_cell.length_a   1.000
_cell.length_b   1.000
_cell.length_c   1.000
_cell.angle_alpha   90.00
_cell.angle_beta   90.00
_cell.angle_gamma   90.00
#
_symmetry.space_group_name_H-M   'P 1'
#
loop_
_entity.id
_entity.type
_entity.pdbx_description
1 polymer ?
#
loop_
_entity_poly.entity_id
_entity_poly.type
_entity_poly.pdbx_seq_one_letter_code
_entity_poly.pdbx_strand_id
1 'polypeptide(L)'
;MNPTENGKPPTMTPLNRPIRPGLLSAALLTVALLASACGQETPEQGASAAVIDNDRCMDNQRAGTITFVTGYHYQASVSQLEVIAAEAMGLFETLCLDVEIQPGSGDVMGNAQLVSAGTAHFTPAGNEAEIVQANERDHEVVGIATYGHVPISTLLTQQNVEHLTDLEGQTLGHQSMLPAPVEAMLVEAGVDVDTIEQVEAGYDPSVLPRDQIQALTGFRSNEPHQLDAMDEKYTEWLPEDFGVVGSFGVMATNPEWAEEHPTVVEDFLRAVARAFDHCSENGEECVGYAAELDEAGYDTEHNLKVWDTERELVGGSTPDDQVNGYIDLTMTAEEAETLKDSGELDSVPDLEPLFDPRFLEAVHVATEVVWPGDE
;
A
#
# COMPACT_ATOMS: atom_id res chain seq x y z
N MET A 1 -21.50 -54.80 -10.50
CA MET A 1 -20.68 -55.61 -9.60
C MET A 1 -19.97 -54.64 -8.69
N ASN A 2 -20.47 -54.49 -7.45
CA ASN A 2 -19.80 -53.94 -6.27
C ASN A 2 -18.83 -55.00 -5.74
N PRO A 3 -17.83 -54.77 -4.84
CA PRO A 3 -17.93 -53.91 -3.65
C PRO A 3 -16.65 -53.12 -3.25
N THR A 4 -16.86 -52.03 -2.56
CA THR A 4 -16.42 -51.60 -1.21
C THR A 4 -15.13 -52.14 -0.61
N GLU A 5 -14.17 -51.24 -0.25
CA GLU A 5 -13.38 -51.43 0.95
C GLU A 5 -13.10 -50.11 1.67
N ASN A 6 -13.53 -50.11 2.95
CA ASN A 6 -13.36 -49.06 3.93
C ASN A 6 -11.91 -49.03 4.49
N GLY A 7 -11.25 -47.93 4.49
CA GLY A 7 -10.01 -47.68 5.23
C GLY A 7 -10.26 -46.73 6.40
N LYS A 8 -10.25 -47.28 7.63
CA LYS A 8 -10.35 -46.58 8.91
C LYS A 8 -9.04 -45.88 9.27
N PRO A 9 -9.04 -44.67 9.84
CA PRO A 9 -7.82 -44.02 10.31
C PRO A 9 -7.32 -44.61 11.64
N PRO A 10 -5.99 -44.57 11.91
CA PRO A 10 -5.41 -45.13 13.13
C PRO A 10 -5.66 -44.20 14.33
N THR A 11 -6.07 -44.85 15.43
CA THR A 11 -6.23 -44.28 16.77
C THR A 11 -4.88 -44.05 17.44
N MET A 12 -4.60 -42.83 17.91
CA MET A 12 -3.48 -42.52 18.79
C MET A 12 -3.82 -42.86 20.26
N THR A 13 -2.99 -43.68 20.88
CA THR A 13 -3.04 -44.04 22.31
C THR A 13 -2.21 -43.03 23.13
N PRO A 14 -2.68 -42.54 24.29
CA PRO A 14 -1.89 -41.63 25.12
C PRO A 14 -0.90 -42.41 25.99
N LEU A 15 0.37 -41.97 25.95
CA LEU A 15 1.44 -42.47 26.84
C LEU A 15 1.36 -41.78 28.21
N ASN A 16 0.94 -42.55 29.19
CA ASN A 16 0.96 -42.20 30.61
C ASN A 16 2.39 -42.35 31.15
N ARG A 17 3.01 -41.36 31.72
CA ARG A 17 4.24 -41.42 32.50
C ARG A 17 3.95 -41.04 33.96
N PRO A 18 4.40 -41.83 34.96
CA PRO A 18 4.09 -41.61 36.36
C PRO A 18 5.02 -40.56 36.99
N ILE A 19 4.42 -39.76 37.86
CA ILE A 19 5.06 -38.79 38.77
C ILE A 19 5.70 -39.60 39.93
N ARG A 20 6.96 -39.36 40.24
CA ARG A 20 7.61 -39.79 41.49
C ARG A 20 7.80 -38.57 42.41
N PRO A 21 7.42 -38.66 43.69
CA PRO A 21 7.70 -37.67 44.69
C PRO A 21 9.07 -37.89 45.34
N GLY A 22 9.88 -36.85 45.42
CA GLY A 22 11.16 -36.83 46.14
C GLY A 22 11.15 -35.80 47.25
N LEU A 23 11.49 -36.25 48.43
CA LEU A 23 11.37 -35.68 49.76
C LEU A 23 12.20 -34.39 50.01
N LEU A 24 11.66 -33.63 50.96
CA LEU A 24 12.23 -32.49 51.67
C LEU A 24 13.60 -32.77 52.27
N SER A 25 14.47 -31.76 52.26
CA SER A 25 15.43 -31.51 53.35
C SER A 25 15.64 -29.99 53.48
N ALA A 26 15.21 -29.50 54.64
CA ALA A 26 15.47 -28.17 55.13
C ALA A 26 16.91 -28.07 55.66
N ALA A 27 17.62 -27.00 55.30
CA ALA A 27 18.78 -26.51 56.05
C ALA A 27 18.74 -24.99 56.05
N LEU A 28 18.42 -24.46 57.21
CA LEU A 28 18.64 -23.06 57.58
C LEU A 28 20.16 -22.80 57.71
N LEU A 29 20.66 -21.79 57.05
CA LEU A 29 21.89 -21.11 57.46
C LEU A 29 21.72 -19.59 57.12
N THR A 30 21.53 -18.86 58.20
CA THR A 30 21.65 -17.39 58.23
C THR A 30 23.12 -16.99 58.16
N VAL A 31 23.50 -16.12 57.18
CA VAL A 31 24.65 -15.22 57.28
C VAL A 31 24.29 -13.87 56.65
N ALA A 32 24.63 -12.87 57.40
CA ALA A 32 24.27 -11.49 57.18
C ALA A 32 25.13 -10.77 56.14
N LEU A 33 24.53 -9.79 55.50
CA LEU A 33 25.00 -8.48 55.06
C LEU A 33 26.44 -8.33 54.53
N LEU A 34 26.53 -8.01 53.24
CA LEU A 34 27.28 -6.83 52.79
C LEU A 34 26.71 -6.35 51.45
N ALA A 35 26.19 -5.12 51.49
CA ALA A 35 25.73 -4.41 50.33
C ALA A 35 26.91 -4.09 49.39
N SER A 36 26.82 -4.49 48.15
CA SER A 36 27.54 -3.88 47.04
C SER A 36 26.54 -3.77 45.89
N ALA A 37 26.00 -2.59 45.74
CA ALA A 37 25.25 -2.15 44.58
C ALA A 37 26.22 -2.09 43.38
N CYS A 38 26.19 -3.13 42.54
CA CYS A 38 26.52 -3.00 41.14
C CYS A 38 25.19 -3.14 40.39
N GLY A 39 24.65 -2.02 39.99
CA GLY A 39 23.57 -1.97 39.04
C GLY A 39 24.05 -2.60 37.74
N GLN A 40 23.51 -3.76 37.42
CA GLN A 40 23.43 -4.23 36.04
C GLN A 40 22.27 -3.43 35.43
N GLU A 41 22.61 -2.33 34.79
CA GLU A 41 21.73 -1.72 33.81
C GLU A 41 21.53 -2.78 32.71
N THR A 42 20.35 -3.39 32.72
CA THR A 42 19.77 -3.92 31.50
C THR A 42 19.73 -2.75 30.53
N PRO A 43 20.20 -2.86 29.28
CA PRO A 43 19.89 -1.83 28.30
C PRO A 43 18.36 -1.83 28.15
N GLU A 44 17.71 -0.82 28.74
CA GLU A 44 16.44 -0.36 28.25
C GLU A 44 16.72 -0.01 26.78
N GLN A 45 16.11 -0.74 25.83
CA GLN A 45 15.92 -0.23 24.50
C GLN A 45 15.24 1.11 24.70
N GLY A 46 15.95 2.18 24.40
CA GLY A 46 15.50 3.52 24.67
C GLY A 46 14.25 3.78 23.83
N ALA A 47 13.11 3.80 24.49
CA ALA A 47 11.93 4.39 23.91
C ALA A 47 12.30 5.81 23.49
N SER A 48 12.07 6.17 22.25
CA SER A 48 12.28 7.52 21.76
C SER A 48 11.41 8.47 22.58
N ALA A 49 12.00 9.57 23.06
CA ALA A 49 11.19 10.54 23.82
C ALA A 49 10.14 11.17 22.90
N ALA A 50 8.87 11.25 23.36
CA ALA A 50 7.81 11.91 22.62
C ALA A 50 8.21 13.35 22.27
N VAL A 51 7.97 13.74 21.00
CA VAL A 51 8.26 15.09 20.50
C VAL A 51 7.06 16.03 20.55
N ILE A 52 5.87 15.50 20.83
CA ILE A 52 4.60 16.23 21.00
C ILE A 52 4.32 16.48 22.48
N ASP A 53 3.43 17.44 22.79
CA ASP A 53 3.00 17.72 24.16
C ASP A 53 2.18 16.56 24.76
N ASN A 54 2.06 16.57 26.11
CA ASN A 54 1.41 15.48 26.82
C ASN A 54 -0.09 15.33 26.50
N ASP A 55 -0.79 16.43 26.20
CA ASP A 55 -2.23 16.37 25.93
C ASP A 55 -2.45 15.69 24.56
N ARG A 56 -1.70 16.10 23.53
CA ARG A 56 -1.72 15.47 22.21
C ARG A 56 -1.26 14.00 22.27
N CYS A 57 -0.22 13.71 23.04
CA CYS A 57 0.23 12.33 23.25
C CYS A 57 -0.86 11.46 23.87
N MET A 58 -1.59 11.96 24.90
CA MET A 58 -2.71 11.23 25.50
C MET A 58 -3.89 11.06 24.51
N ASP A 59 -4.15 12.04 23.65
CA ASP A 59 -5.20 11.95 22.63
C ASP A 59 -4.84 10.85 21.60
N ASN A 60 -3.61 10.80 21.12
CA ASN A 60 -3.11 9.77 20.22
C ASN A 60 -3.18 8.38 20.86
N GLN A 61 -2.76 8.22 22.11
CA GLN A 61 -2.79 6.94 22.84
C GLN A 61 -4.22 6.41 23.09
N ARG A 62 -5.25 7.26 23.07
CA ARG A 62 -6.66 6.81 23.24
C ARG A 62 -7.15 5.98 22.04
N ALA A 63 -6.58 6.15 20.86
CA ALA A 63 -6.91 5.32 19.70
C ALA A 63 -6.49 3.86 19.89
N GLY A 64 -5.54 3.59 20.81
CA GLY A 64 -4.97 2.25 20.98
C GLY A 64 -4.05 1.87 19.85
N THR A 65 -3.98 0.58 19.52
CA THR A 65 -3.18 0.08 18.39
C THR A 65 -3.85 0.46 17.07
N ILE A 66 -3.09 1.09 16.20
CA ILE A 66 -3.50 1.55 14.86
C ILE A 66 -3.05 0.50 13.85
N THR A 67 -3.99 -0.12 13.16
CA THR A 67 -3.67 -1.12 12.14
C THR A 67 -3.61 -0.46 10.76
N PHE A 68 -2.45 -0.56 10.11
CA PHE A 68 -2.28 -0.27 8.69
C PHE A 68 -2.22 -1.58 7.91
N VAL A 69 -3.09 -1.77 6.91
CA VAL A 69 -3.05 -2.93 6.01
C VAL A 69 -2.45 -2.48 4.69
N THR A 70 -1.36 -3.11 4.26
CA THR A 70 -0.70 -2.77 2.99
C THR A 70 -1.56 -3.15 1.78
N GLY A 71 -1.29 -2.59 0.61
CA GLY A 71 -1.99 -2.94 -0.63
C GLY A 71 -1.66 -4.38 -1.08
N TYR A 72 -0.39 -4.67 -1.24
CA TYR A 72 0.08 -5.99 -1.67
C TYR A 72 1.38 -6.36 -0.95
N HIS A 73 1.31 -7.33 -0.04
CA HIS A 73 2.44 -7.77 0.79
C HIS A 73 3.20 -6.55 1.37
N TYR A 74 4.52 -6.52 1.24
CA TYR A 74 5.38 -5.40 1.65
C TYR A 74 6.06 -4.75 0.44
N GLN A 75 5.37 -4.71 -0.71
CA GLN A 75 5.91 -4.09 -1.93
C GLN A 75 6.31 -2.63 -1.66
N ALA A 76 7.41 -2.19 -2.25
CA ALA A 76 7.94 -0.83 -2.06
C ALA A 76 7.21 0.20 -2.95
N SER A 77 5.88 0.21 -2.89
CA SER A 77 5.05 1.21 -3.57
C SER A 77 4.87 2.45 -2.69
N VAL A 78 4.64 3.58 -3.34
CA VAL A 78 4.21 4.82 -2.69
C VAL A 78 2.88 4.60 -1.96
N SER A 79 2.64 5.33 -0.88
CA SER A 79 1.56 5.15 0.10
C SER A 79 1.68 3.90 1.00
N GLN A 80 2.79 3.16 0.87
CA GLN A 80 3.04 1.93 1.61
C GLN A 80 4.46 1.88 2.17
N LEU A 81 5.50 2.10 1.35
CA LEU A 81 6.90 2.02 1.79
C LEU A 81 7.22 3.04 2.88
N GLU A 82 6.72 4.27 2.75
CA GLU A 82 6.94 5.33 3.73
C GLU A 82 6.26 5.05 5.08
N VAL A 83 5.15 4.29 5.09
CA VAL A 83 4.52 3.82 6.34
C VAL A 83 5.43 2.79 7.03
N ILE A 84 5.96 1.84 6.26
CA ILE A 84 6.91 0.83 6.76
C ILE A 84 8.18 1.53 7.30
N ALA A 85 8.70 2.52 6.57
CA ALA A 85 9.86 3.27 6.98
C ALA A 85 9.58 4.12 8.24
N ALA A 86 8.42 4.77 8.34
CA ALA A 86 8.03 5.54 9.52
C ALA A 86 8.02 4.68 10.79
N GLU A 87 7.53 3.43 10.70
CA GLU A 87 7.55 2.48 11.80
C GLU A 87 8.99 2.05 12.12
N ALA A 88 9.76 1.62 11.15
CA ALA A 88 11.14 1.17 11.32
C ALA A 88 12.06 2.26 11.89
N MET A 89 11.84 3.52 11.51
CA MET A 89 12.57 4.69 12.01
C MET A 89 12.09 5.15 13.40
N GLY A 90 11.01 4.56 13.94
CA GLY A 90 10.42 4.93 15.22
C GLY A 90 9.70 6.29 15.20
N LEU A 91 9.30 6.81 14.03
CA LEU A 91 8.64 8.11 13.92
C LEU A 91 7.27 8.09 14.59
N PHE A 92 6.51 7.01 14.46
CA PHE A 92 5.21 6.82 15.11
C PHE A 92 5.35 6.84 16.63
N GLU A 93 6.35 6.13 17.20
CA GLU A 93 6.59 6.12 18.64
C GLU A 93 6.85 7.53 19.20
N THR A 94 7.62 8.38 18.48
CA THR A 94 7.89 9.77 18.91
C THR A 94 6.64 10.64 18.93
N LEU A 95 5.60 10.26 18.16
CA LEU A 95 4.27 10.89 18.12
C LEU A 95 3.23 10.16 18.98
N CYS A 96 3.68 9.24 19.86
CA CYS A 96 2.82 8.44 20.74
C CYS A 96 1.76 7.61 19.98
N LEU A 97 2.06 7.19 18.75
CA LEU A 97 1.24 6.28 17.98
C LEU A 97 1.80 4.85 18.11
N ASP A 98 0.90 3.88 18.30
CA ASP A 98 1.18 2.44 18.32
C ASP A 98 0.65 1.84 17.01
N VAL A 99 1.52 1.74 15.98
CA VAL A 99 1.13 1.31 14.63
C VAL A 99 1.54 -0.15 14.39
N GLU A 100 0.60 -0.97 13.93
CA GLU A 100 0.82 -2.34 13.51
C GLU A 100 0.62 -2.45 11.99
N ILE A 101 1.63 -2.95 11.26
CA ILE A 101 1.58 -3.12 9.81
C ILE A 101 1.22 -4.58 9.49
N GLN A 102 0.14 -4.77 8.75
CA GLN A 102 -0.34 -6.09 8.32
C GLN A 102 -0.26 -6.20 6.78
N PRO A 103 0.24 -7.35 6.25
CA PRO A 103 0.34 -7.52 4.80
C PRO A 103 -1.03 -7.72 4.15
N GLY A 104 -1.32 -6.91 3.13
CA GLY A 104 -2.47 -7.09 2.27
C GLY A 104 -2.21 -8.11 1.16
N SER A 105 -3.28 -8.62 0.57
CA SER A 105 -3.23 -9.66 -0.47
C SER A 105 -3.38 -9.15 -1.91
N GLY A 106 -3.53 -7.83 -2.11
CA GLY A 106 -3.90 -7.23 -3.39
C GLY A 106 -5.42 -7.09 -3.59
N ASP A 107 -6.23 -7.46 -2.60
CA ASP A 107 -7.68 -7.24 -2.62
C ASP A 107 -8.00 -5.85 -2.05
N VAL A 108 -7.98 -4.84 -2.92
CA VAL A 108 -8.22 -3.43 -2.54
C VAL A 108 -9.61 -3.24 -1.94
N MET A 109 -10.64 -3.86 -2.54
CA MET A 109 -12.01 -3.76 -2.01
C MET A 109 -12.15 -4.47 -0.67
N GLY A 110 -11.46 -5.58 -0.47
CA GLY A 110 -11.36 -6.26 0.82
C GLY A 110 -10.69 -5.39 1.87
N ASN A 111 -9.63 -4.68 1.52
CA ASN A 111 -8.97 -3.72 2.42
C ASN A 111 -9.88 -2.55 2.77
N ALA A 112 -10.58 -1.96 1.79
CA ALA A 112 -11.58 -0.91 2.02
C ALA A 112 -12.69 -1.39 2.97
N GLN A 113 -13.15 -2.64 2.83
CA GLN A 113 -14.12 -3.24 3.75
C GLN A 113 -13.56 -3.37 5.17
N LEU A 114 -12.28 -3.73 5.36
CA LEU A 114 -11.65 -3.81 6.68
C LEU A 114 -11.61 -2.43 7.35
N VAL A 115 -11.29 -1.39 6.59
CA VAL A 115 -11.24 0.01 7.08
C VAL A 115 -12.64 0.51 7.40
N SER A 116 -13.61 0.30 6.49
CA SER A 116 -15.02 0.65 6.71
C SER A 116 -15.61 -0.02 7.96
N ALA A 117 -15.20 -1.26 8.24
CA ALA A 117 -15.64 -2.02 9.42
C ALA A 117 -14.87 -1.67 10.71
N GLY A 118 -13.87 -0.78 10.67
CA GLY A 118 -13.01 -0.45 11.81
C GLY A 118 -12.09 -1.58 12.26
N THR A 119 -11.84 -2.57 11.40
CA THR A 119 -10.89 -3.67 11.68
C THR A 119 -9.45 -3.23 11.32
N ALA A 120 -9.29 -2.40 10.30
CA ALA A 120 -8.09 -1.65 10.00
C ALA A 120 -8.41 -0.16 10.09
N HIS A 121 -7.39 0.68 10.26
CA HIS A 121 -7.56 2.12 10.40
C HIS A 121 -7.09 2.86 9.15
N PHE A 122 -6.03 2.37 8.50
CA PHE A 122 -5.51 2.91 7.26
C PHE A 122 -5.20 1.80 6.26
N THR A 123 -5.33 2.12 4.97
CA THR A 123 -4.89 1.28 3.86
C THR A 123 -4.57 2.14 2.65
N PRO A 124 -3.63 1.74 1.78
CA PRO A 124 -3.51 2.37 0.48
C PRO A 124 -4.63 1.88 -0.45
N ALA A 125 -5.12 2.77 -1.31
CA ALA A 125 -5.82 2.45 -2.54
C ALA A 125 -4.90 2.71 -3.73
N GLY A 126 -5.10 1.99 -4.82
CA GLY A 126 -4.28 2.12 -6.01
C GLY A 126 -4.43 3.49 -6.67
N ASN A 127 -5.65 4.05 -6.67
CA ASN A 127 -5.99 5.35 -7.23
C ASN A 127 -7.26 5.93 -6.57
N GLU A 128 -7.62 7.17 -6.93
CA GLU A 128 -8.81 7.85 -6.42
C GLU A 128 -10.11 7.20 -6.89
N ALA A 129 -10.12 6.61 -8.08
CA ALA A 129 -11.26 5.87 -8.62
C ALA A 129 -11.67 4.70 -7.70
N GLU A 130 -10.72 4.04 -7.07
CA GLU A 130 -10.98 2.94 -6.13
C GLU A 130 -11.67 3.42 -4.85
N ILE A 131 -11.40 4.65 -4.38
CA ILE A 131 -12.14 5.28 -3.28
C ILE A 131 -13.61 5.50 -3.66
N VAL A 132 -13.85 6.00 -4.87
CA VAL A 132 -15.20 6.20 -5.40
C VAL A 132 -15.94 4.86 -5.49
N GLN A 133 -15.32 3.84 -6.08
CA GLN A 133 -15.90 2.50 -6.23
C GLN A 133 -16.15 1.81 -4.90
N ALA A 134 -15.29 2.01 -3.89
CA ALA A 134 -15.49 1.44 -2.55
C ALA A 134 -16.76 2.01 -1.91
N ASN A 135 -16.96 3.33 -1.99
CA ASN A 135 -18.13 4.01 -1.44
C ASN A 135 -19.42 3.63 -2.18
N GLU A 136 -19.39 3.40 -3.50
CA GLU A 136 -20.56 2.87 -4.23
C GLU A 136 -20.97 1.46 -3.78
N ARG A 137 -20.03 0.71 -3.18
CA ARG A 137 -20.31 -0.62 -2.62
C ARG A 137 -20.59 -0.59 -1.12
N ASP A 138 -20.96 0.58 -0.59
CA ASP A 138 -21.26 0.80 0.84
C ASP A 138 -20.05 0.54 1.76
N HIS A 139 -18.82 0.68 1.26
CA HIS A 139 -17.60 0.71 2.07
C HIS A 139 -17.23 2.16 2.35
N GLU A 140 -17.53 2.63 3.56
CA GLU A 140 -17.27 4.00 3.98
C GLU A 140 -15.78 4.23 4.20
N VAL A 141 -15.11 4.78 3.19
CA VAL A 141 -13.70 5.17 3.23
C VAL A 141 -13.53 6.58 2.66
N VAL A 142 -12.54 7.30 3.16
CA VAL A 142 -12.17 8.64 2.70
C VAL A 142 -10.70 8.68 2.33
N GLY A 143 -10.37 9.23 1.15
CA GLY A 143 -9.00 9.52 0.73
C GLY A 143 -8.47 10.74 1.51
N ILE A 144 -7.29 10.62 2.12
CA ILE A 144 -6.68 11.68 2.96
C ILE A 144 -5.35 12.17 2.39
N ALA A 145 -4.79 11.50 1.40
CA ALA A 145 -3.64 11.92 0.61
C ALA A 145 -3.62 11.17 -0.72
N THR A 146 -3.22 11.84 -1.82
CA THR A 146 -3.02 11.27 -3.17
C THR A 146 -1.63 11.64 -3.65
N TYR A 147 -0.73 10.66 -3.78
CA TYR A 147 0.67 10.95 -4.05
C TYR A 147 0.97 11.23 -5.52
N GLY A 148 0.46 10.43 -6.43
CA GLY A 148 0.71 10.60 -7.86
C GLY A 148 -0.51 11.09 -8.64
N HIS A 149 -0.27 11.99 -9.61
CA HIS A 149 -1.31 12.64 -10.39
C HIS A 149 -1.15 12.33 -11.89
N VAL A 150 -0.81 11.08 -12.17
CA VAL A 150 -0.77 10.46 -13.50
C VAL A 150 -1.24 9.01 -13.38
N PRO A 151 -1.79 8.40 -14.44
CA PRO A 151 -2.12 6.97 -14.40
C PRO A 151 -0.89 6.12 -14.13
N ILE A 152 -0.97 5.21 -13.15
CA ILE A 152 0.07 4.22 -12.90
C ILE A 152 -0.03 3.03 -13.85
N SER A 153 -1.22 2.76 -14.41
CA SER A 153 -1.45 1.71 -15.38
C SER A 153 -0.81 2.03 -16.72
N THR A 154 -0.30 1.02 -17.39
CA THR A 154 0.33 1.12 -18.70
C THR A 154 -0.11 -0.04 -19.60
N LEU A 155 0.05 0.11 -20.91
CA LEU A 155 -0.12 -0.96 -21.88
C LEU A 155 1.22 -1.30 -22.51
N LEU A 156 1.63 -2.55 -22.37
CA LEU A 156 2.84 -3.10 -22.98
C LEU A 156 2.46 -3.91 -24.21
N THR A 157 3.10 -3.65 -25.34
CA THR A 157 2.82 -4.36 -26.58
C THR A 157 4.07 -4.99 -27.17
N GLN A 158 3.87 -5.98 -28.00
CA GLN A 158 4.94 -6.49 -28.85
C GLN A 158 5.42 -5.40 -29.81
N GLN A 159 6.70 -5.43 -30.19
CA GLN A 159 7.34 -4.41 -31.02
C GLN A 159 6.75 -4.24 -32.44
N ASN A 160 5.97 -5.20 -32.91
CA ASN A 160 5.30 -5.13 -34.21
C ASN A 160 3.98 -4.34 -34.19
N VAL A 161 3.52 -3.89 -33.00
CA VAL A 161 2.41 -2.97 -32.85
C VAL A 161 2.95 -1.56 -33.04
N GLU A 162 2.75 -0.98 -34.23
CA GLU A 162 3.22 0.38 -34.54
C GLU A 162 2.19 1.45 -34.15
N HIS A 163 0.89 1.07 -34.13
CA HIS A 163 -0.22 1.91 -33.73
C HIS A 163 -1.18 1.11 -32.84
N LEU A 164 -1.84 1.76 -31.88
CA LEU A 164 -2.80 1.06 -31.01
C LEU A 164 -3.96 0.43 -31.79
N THR A 165 -4.34 0.99 -32.95
CA THR A 165 -5.35 0.40 -33.84
C THR A 165 -4.92 -0.96 -34.43
N ASP A 166 -3.63 -1.32 -34.39
CA ASP A 166 -3.15 -2.65 -34.81
C ASP A 166 -3.61 -3.75 -33.83
N LEU A 167 -4.14 -3.36 -32.65
CA LEU A 167 -4.68 -4.30 -31.67
C LEU A 167 -6.10 -4.76 -31.99
N GLU A 168 -6.79 -4.15 -32.96
CA GLU A 168 -8.12 -4.62 -33.38
C GLU A 168 -8.07 -6.07 -33.87
N GLY A 169 -8.89 -6.91 -33.28
CA GLY A 169 -8.92 -8.35 -33.54
C GLY A 169 -7.74 -9.15 -32.97
N GLN A 170 -6.90 -8.51 -32.14
CA GLN A 170 -5.79 -9.16 -31.43
C GLN A 170 -6.18 -9.49 -29.98
N THR A 171 -5.28 -10.20 -29.29
CA THR A 171 -5.49 -10.59 -27.89
C THR A 171 -4.74 -9.64 -26.95
N LEU A 172 -5.46 -9.07 -25.98
CA LEU A 172 -4.94 -8.24 -24.89
C LEU A 172 -5.12 -8.99 -23.58
N GLY A 173 -4.02 -9.15 -22.83
CA GLY A 173 -4.01 -9.71 -21.50
C GLY A 173 -4.13 -8.64 -20.42
N HIS A 174 -4.84 -8.96 -19.31
CA HIS A 174 -4.95 -8.13 -18.12
C HIS A 174 -4.89 -9.00 -16.85
N GLN A 175 -4.69 -8.42 -15.68
CA GLN A 175 -4.63 -9.18 -14.43
C GLN A 175 -6.02 -9.66 -13.99
N SER A 176 -7.01 -8.78 -13.90
CA SER A 176 -8.39 -9.11 -13.50
C SER A 176 -9.42 -8.50 -14.46
N MET A 177 -9.18 -7.28 -14.90
CA MET A 177 -10.00 -6.52 -15.85
C MET A 177 -9.12 -5.53 -16.61
N LEU A 178 -9.63 -5.01 -17.74
CA LEU A 178 -8.96 -3.94 -18.47
C LEU A 178 -9.04 -2.66 -17.60
N PRO A 179 -7.91 -2.04 -17.21
CA PRO A 179 -7.96 -0.81 -16.43
C PRO A 179 -8.62 0.33 -17.20
N ALA A 180 -9.53 1.09 -16.57
CA ALA A 180 -10.26 2.17 -17.20
C ALA A 180 -9.34 3.22 -17.90
N PRO A 181 -8.18 3.65 -17.35
CA PRO A 181 -7.28 4.54 -18.05
C PRO A 181 -6.69 3.94 -19.35
N VAL A 182 -6.45 2.62 -19.36
CA VAL A 182 -5.96 1.93 -20.57
C VAL A 182 -7.08 1.81 -21.61
N GLU A 183 -8.31 1.51 -21.19
CA GLU A 183 -9.46 1.49 -22.07
C GLU A 183 -9.71 2.88 -22.69
N ALA A 184 -9.70 3.94 -21.88
CA ALA A 184 -9.85 5.31 -22.35
C ALA A 184 -8.75 5.68 -23.36
N MET A 185 -7.49 5.32 -23.10
CA MET A 185 -6.38 5.50 -24.05
C MET A 185 -6.64 4.81 -25.40
N LEU A 186 -7.13 3.57 -25.39
CA LEU A 186 -7.45 2.84 -26.60
C LEU A 186 -8.57 3.53 -27.38
N VAL A 187 -9.61 4.00 -26.70
CA VAL A 187 -10.71 4.76 -27.31
C VAL A 187 -10.23 6.07 -27.93
N GLU A 188 -9.40 6.84 -27.20
CA GLU A 188 -8.83 8.10 -27.68
C GLU A 188 -7.89 7.89 -28.88
N ALA A 189 -7.21 6.74 -28.95
CA ALA A 189 -6.41 6.34 -30.09
C ALA A 189 -7.26 5.88 -31.29
N GLY A 190 -8.57 5.79 -31.17
CA GLY A 190 -9.52 5.40 -32.21
C GLY A 190 -9.65 3.88 -32.40
N VAL A 191 -9.30 3.09 -31.38
CA VAL A 191 -9.44 1.63 -31.36
C VAL A 191 -10.88 1.24 -31.07
N ASP A 192 -11.43 0.31 -31.85
CA ASP A 192 -12.70 -0.36 -31.52
C ASP A 192 -12.42 -1.48 -30.48
N VAL A 193 -12.53 -1.11 -29.18
CA VAL A 193 -12.18 -1.99 -28.05
C VAL A 193 -13.00 -3.28 -28.04
N ASP A 194 -14.23 -3.26 -28.57
CA ASP A 194 -15.10 -4.44 -28.67
C ASP A 194 -14.53 -5.50 -29.62
N THR A 195 -13.59 -5.14 -30.48
CA THR A 195 -12.92 -6.09 -31.41
C THR A 195 -11.72 -6.79 -30.77
N ILE A 196 -11.22 -6.33 -29.63
CA ILE A 196 -10.07 -6.89 -28.92
C ILE A 196 -10.53 -8.13 -28.13
N GLU A 197 -9.82 -9.24 -28.28
CA GLU A 197 -10.01 -10.42 -27.45
C GLU A 197 -9.33 -10.19 -26.09
N GLN A 198 -10.10 -9.92 -25.05
CA GLN A 198 -9.59 -9.72 -23.69
C GLN A 198 -9.44 -11.06 -22.98
N VAL A 199 -8.29 -11.30 -22.32
CA VAL A 199 -8.00 -12.53 -21.58
C VAL A 199 -7.34 -12.21 -20.24
N GLU A 200 -7.71 -12.97 -19.21
CA GLU A 200 -7.01 -12.92 -17.92
C GLU A 200 -5.63 -13.60 -18.08
N ALA A 201 -4.55 -12.82 -18.03
CA ALA A 201 -3.18 -13.26 -18.21
C ALA A 201 -2.42 -13.44 -16.88
N GLY A 202 -2.97 -12.97 -15.76
CA GLY A 202 -2.31 -12.97 -14.46
C GLY A 202 -1.14 -11.97 -14.39
N TYR A 203 -0.20 -12.23 -13.49
CA TYR A 203 0.89 -11.30 -13.14
C TYR A 203 2.26 -11.66 -13.75
N ASP A 204 2.35 -12.69 -14.61
CA ASP A 204 3.60 -13.07 -15.26
C ASP A 204 3.72 -12.35 -16.63
N PRO A 205 4.54 -11.28 -16.73
CA PRO A 205 4.63 -10.52 -17.98
C PRO A 205 5.32 -11.29 -19.11
N SER A 206 5.97 -12.43 -18.82
CA SER A 206 6.63 -13.26 -19.84
C SER A 206 5.68 -13.88 -20.87
N VAL A 207 4.37 -13.78 -20.67
CA VAL A 207 3.35 -14.19 -21.65
C VAL A 207 3.40 -13.32 -22.92
N LEU A 208 3.81 -12.04 -22.79
CA LEU A 208 3.93 -11.10 -23.89
C LEU A 208 5.05 -11.51 -24.89
N PRO A 209 6.33 -11.70 -24.49
CA PRO A 209 7.38 -12.10 -25.42
C PRO A 209 7.26 -13.54 -25.93
N ARG A 210 6.40 -14.37 -25.33
CA ARG A 210 6.10 -15.72 -25.81
C ARG A 210 5.08 -15.76 -26.95
N ASP A 211 4.69 -14.61 -27.51
CA ASP A 211 3.69 -14.49 -28.60
C ASP A 211 2.31 -15.09 -28.21
N GLN A 212 1.97 -15.14 -26.93
CA GLN A 212 0.67 -15.66 -26.49
C GLN A 212 -0.42 -14.59 -26.55
N ILE A 213 -0.02 -13.33 -26.40
CA ILE A 213 -0.85 -12.13 -26.49
C ILE A 213 -0.08 -11.03 -27.23
N GLN A 214 -0.78 -10.04 -27.80
CA GLN A 214 -0.17 -8.91 -28.50
C GLN A 214 0.02 -7.70 -27.59
N ALA A 215 -0.79 -7.60 -26.55
CA ALA A 215 -0.71 -6.54 -25.54
C ALA A 215 -0.94 -7.09 -24.14
N LEU A 216 -0.38 -6.43 -23.14
CA LEU A 216 -0.52 -6.75 -21.72
C LEU A 216 -0.67 -5.45 -20.93
N THR A 217 -1.68 -5.36 -20.08
CA THR A 217 -1.75 -4.28 -19.11
C THR A 217 -0.77 -4.51 -17.95
N GLY A 218 -0.26 -3.44 -17.37
CA GLY A 218 0.65 -3.51 -16.25
C GLY A 218 0.69 -2.20 -15.48
N PHE A 219 1.56 -2.14 -14.49
CA PHE A 219 1.92 -0.94 -13.76
C PHE A 219 3.28 -0.44 -14.23
N ARG A 220 3.43 0.85 -14.50
CA ARG A 220 4.68 1.47 -14.97
C ARG A 220 5.88 1.15 -14.08
N SER A 221 5.63 0.95 -12.81
CA SER A 221 6.65 0.61 -11.81
C SER A 221 6.98 -0.88 -11.70
N ASN A 222 6.25 -1.77 -12.37
CA ASN A 222 6.38 -3.21 -12.12
C ASN A 222 6.73 -4.02 -13.38
N GLU A 223 5.77 -4.28 -14.28
CA GLU A 223 5.94 -5.18 -15.43
C GLU A 223 7.04 -4.74 -16.41
N PRO A 224 7.25 -3.44 -16.72
CA PRO A 224 8.37 -2.99 -17.54
C PRO A 224 9.72 -3.43 -16.96
N HIS A 225 9.93 -3.27 -15.66
CA HIS A 225 11.18 -3.67 -15.00
C HIS A 225 11.41 -5.18 -15.00
N GLN A 226 10.34 -5.97 -14.93
CA GLN A 226 10.43 -7.43 -15.03
C GLN A 226 10.82 -7.87 -16.44
N LEU A 227 10.24 -7.26 -17.47
CA LEU A 227 10.60 -7.53 -18.87
C LEU A 227 12.04 -7.09 -19.18
N ASP A 228 12.46 -5.94 -18.68
CA ASP A 228 13.84 -5.47 -18.80
C ASP A 228 14.84 -6.42 -18.13
N ALA A 229 14.49 -6.97 -16.96
CA ALA A 229 15.31 -7.97 -16.26
C ALA A 229 15.42 -9.29 -17.04
N MET A 230 14.48 -9.59 -17.91
CA MET A 230 14.50 -10.73 -18.83
C MET A 230 15.22 -10.43 -20.18
N ASP A 231 15.71 -9.20 -20.39
CA ASP A 231 16.27 -8.69 -21.66
C ASP A 231 15.24 -8.78 -22.84
N GLU A 232 13.94 -8.68 -22.50
CA GLU A 232 12.85 -8.73 -23.48
C GLU A 232 12.52 -7.34 -24.01
N LYS A 233 11.98 -7.29 -25.24
CA LYS A 233 11.64 -6.04 -25.90
C LYS A 233 10.14 -5.89 -26.04
N TYR A 234 9.69 -4.71 -25.71
CA TYR A 234 8.30 -4.30 -25.79
C TYR A 234 8.18 -2.83 -26.23
N THR A 235 6.98 -2.36 -26.49
CA THR A 235 6.65 -0.95 -26.60
C THR A 235 5.70 -0.62 -25.45
N GLU A 236 5.99 0.45 -24.72
CA GLU A 236 5.15 0.94 -23.63
C GLU A 236 4.29 2.10 -24.15
N TRP A 237 3.01 2.08 -23.79
CA TRP A 237 2.02 3.10 -24.12
C TRP A 237 1.44 3.65 -22.83
N LEU A 238 1.47 4.97 -22.67
CA LEU A 238 1.07 5.67 -21.46
C LEU A 238 -0.25 6.39 -21.69
N PRO A 239 -1.26 6.20 -20.84
CA PRO A 239 -2.57 6.86 -20.97
C PRO A 239 -2.48 8.38 -21.04
N GLU A 240 -1.57 9.02 -20.31
CA GLU A 240 -1.40 10.48 -20.33
C GLU A 240 -0.90 11.01 -21.66
N ASP A 241 -0.20 10.24 -22.47
CA ASP A 241 0.22 10.64 -23.85
C ASP A 241 -1.00 10.81 -24.77
N PHE A 242 -2.14 10.26 -24.38
CA PHE A 242 -3.43 10.35 -25.09
C PHE A 242 -4.41 11.29 -24.36
N GLY A 243 -3.94 12.03 -23.34
CA GLY A 243 -4.74 12.99 -22.60
C GLY A 243 -5.63 12.37 -21.51
N VAL A 244 -5.42 11.12 -21.16
CA VAL A 244 -6.13 10.46 -20.07
C VAL A 244 -5.46 10.84 -18.74
N VAL A 245 -6.26 11.38 -17.82
CA VAL A 245 -5.81 11.70 -16.47
C VAL A 245 -5.99 10.51 -15.53
N GLY A 246 -5.32 10.53 -14.39
CA GLY A 246 -5.46 9.52 -13.37
C GLY A 246 -4.55 9.78 -12.18
N SER A 247 -4.71 9.01 -11.15
CA SER A 247 -3.99 9.10 -9.89
C SER A 247 -3.36 7.77 -9.50
N PHE A 248 -2.49 7.81 -8.49
CA PHE A 248 -2.02 6.60 -7.83
C PHE A 248 -1.55 6.87 -6.39
N GLY A 249 -1.53 5.81 -5.58
CA GLY A 249 -1.00 5.88 -4.24
C GLY A 249 -1.87 6.73 -3.31
N VAL A 250 -3.14 6.35 -3.11
CA VAL A 250 -4.06 7.08 -2.23
C VAL A 250 -4.02 6.48 -0.83
N MET A 251 -3.82 7.30 0.20
CA MET A 251 -3.98 6.89 1.59
C MET A 251 -5.44 7.03 2.00
N ALA A 252 -6.03 5.97 2.52
CA ALA A 252 -7.43 5.92 2.92
C ALA A 252 -7.63 5.56 4.39
N THR A 253 -8.70 6.11 4.99
CA THR A 253 -9.14 5.83 6.35
C THR A 253 -10.67 5.78 6.43
N ASN A 254 -11.21 5.38 7.61
CA ASN A 254 -12.64 5.49 7.87
C ASN A 254 -13.00 6.94 8.27
N PRO A 255 -14.01 7.59 7.65
CA PRO A 255 -14.34 8.97 7.90
C PRO A 255 -14.83 9.23 9.34
N GLU A 256 -15.65 8.34 9.92
CA GLU A 256 -16.15 8.49 11.30
C GLU A 256 -15.00 8.37 12.30
N TRP A 257 -14.13 7.38 12.11
CA TRP A 257 -12.96 7.19 12.96
C TRP A 257 -11.98 8.36 12.87
N ALA A 258 -11.78 8.92 11.68
CA ALA A 258 -10.91 10.08 11.47
C ALA A 258 -11.45 11.34 12.19
N GLU A 259 -12.76 11.56 12.21
CA GLU A 259 -13.38 12.63 12.97
C GLU A 259 -13.32 12.41 14.50
N GLU A 260 -13.32 11.15 14.96
CA GLU A 260 -13.14 10.80 16.37
C GLU A 260 -11.69 10.93 16.85
N HIS A 261 -10.71 10.74 15.94
CA HIS A 261 -9.27 10.71 16.21
C HIS A 261 -8.45 11.63 15.30
N PRO A 262 -8.80 12.93 15.17
CA PRO A 262 -8.16 13.80 14.18
C PRO A 262 -6.65 13.97 14.40
N THR A 263 -6.19 14.02 15.67
CA THR A 263 -4.77 14.14 15.99
C THR A 263 -3.96 12.92 15.56
N VAL A 264 -4.58 11.74 15.59
CA VAL A 264 -3.97 10.48 15.15
C VAL A 264 -3.76 10.50 13.64
N VAL A 265 -4.78 10.91 12.87
CA VAL A 265 -4.69 10.99 11.40
C VAL A 265 -3.63 12.02 10.99
N GLU A 266 -3.63 13.21 11.62
CA GLU A 266 -2.61 14.23 11.39
C GLU A 266 -1.21 13.72 11.69
N ASP A 267 -0.98 13.10 12.85
CA ASP A 267 0.35 12.64 13.25
C ASP A 267 0.81 11.40 12.48
N PHE A 268 -0.13 10.55 12.05
CA PHE A 268 0.16 9.46 11.11
C PHE A 268 0.69 10.02 9.78
N LEU A 269 -0.04 10.97 9.15
CA LEU A 269 0.39 11.61 7.91
C LEU A 269 1.70 12.39 8.07
N ARG A 270 1.93 13.03 9.22
CA ARG A 270 3.17 13.72 9.55
C ARG A 270 4.37 12.76 9.54
N ALA A 271 4.24 11.60 10.19
CA ALA A 271 5.28 10.58 10.20
C ALA A 271 5.54 10.02 8.80
N VAL A 272 4.48 9.74 8.07
CA VAL A 272 4.54 9.21 6.70
C VAL A 272 5.20 10.21 5.75
N ALA A 273 4.82 11.49 5.79
CA ALA A 273 5.43 12.52 4.96
C ALA A 273 6.93 12.70 5.26
N ARG A 274 7.32 12.70 6.55
CA ARG A 274 8.75 12.76 6.93
C ARG A 274 9.52 11.52 6.46
N ALA A 275 8.89 10.35 6.52
CA ALA A 275 9.49 9.11 6.01
C ALA A 275 9.60 9.12 4.48
N PHE A 276 8.63 9.67 3.77
CA PHE A 276 8.68 9.85 2.31
C PHE A 276 9.88 10.71 1.90
N ASP A 277 10.10 11.84 2.57
CA ASP A 277 11.26 12.70 2.32
C ASP A 277 12.58 11.95 2.56
N HIS A 278 12.68 11.21 3.68
CA HIS A 278 13.84 10.37 3.98
C HIS A 278 14.07 9.30 2.92
N CYS A 279 13.03 8.55 2.54
CA CYS A 279 13.11 7.48 1.55
C CYS A 279 13.41 8.00 0.15
N SER A 280 13.01 9.22 -0.18
CA SER A 280 13.35 9.87 -1.45
C SER A 280 14.85 10.05 -1.64
N GLU A 281 15.61 10.21 -0.56
CA GLU A 281 17.06 10.31 -0.55
C GLU A 281 17.77 8.98 -0.23
N ASN A 282 17.08 8.05 0.45
CA ASN A 282 17.63 6.82 1.01
C ASN A 282 16.79 5.57 0.64
N GLY A 283 16.41 5.44 -0.64
CA GLY A 283 15.52 4.38 -1.12
C GLY A 283 15.99 2.96 -0.79
N GLU A 284 17.29 2.65 -0.94
CA GLU A 284 17.85 1.33 -0.58
C GLU A 284 17.64 0.99 0.91
N GLU A 285 17.76 1.98 1.80
CA GLU A 285 17.55 1.79 3.24
C GLU A 285 16.07 1.48 3.52
N CYS A 286 15.15 2.27 2.96
CA CYS A 286 13.72 2.08 3.16
C CYS A 286 13.22 0.74 2.59
N VAL A 287 13.67 0.36 1.39
CA VAL A 287 13.38 -0.96 0.80
C VAL A 287 13.94 -2.08 1.68
N GLY A 288 15.07 -1.84 2.36
CA GLY A 288 15.63 -2.75 3.35
C GLY A 288 14.68 -3.00 4.53
N TYR A 289 13.96 -1.98 5.02
CA TYR A 289 12.97 -2.15 6.09
C TYR A 289 11.80 -3.05 5.66
N ALA A 290 11.30 -2.88 4.43
CA ALA A 290 10.27 -3.76 3.89
C ALA A 290 10.75 -5.21 3.73
N ALA A 291 12.01 -5.40 3.33
CA ALA A 291 12.62 -6.72 3.21
C ALA A 291 12.76 -7.45 4.55
N GLU A 292 12.91 -6.73 5.67
CA GLU A 292 12.97 -7.31 7.01
C GLU A 292 11.61 -7.87 7.47
N LEU A 293 10.50 -7.39 6.91
CA LEU A 293 9.15 -7.86 7.21
C LEU A 293 8.76 -9.09 6.39
N ASP A 294 9.41 -9.37 5.26
CA ASP A 294 9.09 -10.49 4.38
C ASP A 294 9.99 -11.70 4.66
N GLU A 295 9.40 -12.78 5.16
CA GLU A 295 10.11 -14.04 5.47
C GLU A 295 10.41 -14.89 4.21
N ALA A 296 9.80 -14.59 3.06
CA ALA A 296 9.74 -15.50 1.90
C ALA A 296 10.77 -15.24 0.79
N GLY A 297 11.58 -14.20 0.91
CA GLY A 297 12.58 -13.83 -0.09
C GLY A 297 12.17 -12.65 -0.95
N TYR A 298 12.27 -11.47 -0.36
CA TYR A 298 12.00 -10.18 -0.95
C TYR A 298 13.02 -9.83 -2.04
N ASP A 299 12.55 -9.46 -3.23
CA ASP A 299 13.40 -8.98 -4.30
C ASP A 299 13.69 -7.47 -4.12
N THR A 300 14.76 -7.16 -3.37
CA THR A 300 15.16 -5.77 -3.08
C THR A 300 15.54 -4.99 -4.32
N GLU A 301 16.17 -5.63 -5.33
CA GLU A 301 16.56 -4.93 -6.57
C GLU A 301 15.33 -4.50 -7.37
N HIS A 302 14.33 -5.39 -7.49
CA HIS A 302 13.07 -5.07 -8.17
C HIS A 302 12.28 -4.01 -7.39
N ASN A 303 12.13 -4.19 -6.08
CA ASN A 303 11.38 -3.25 -5.26
C ASN A 303 12.01 -1.85 -5.19
N LEU A 304 13.33 -1.75 -5.29
CA LEU A 304 13.99 -0.44 -5.41
C LEU A 304 13.61 0.26 -6.73
N LYS A 305 13.50 -0.49 -7.83
CA LYS A 305 13.03 0.07 -9.11
C LYS A 305 11.56 0.51 -9.03
N VAL A 306 10.71 -0.26 -8.33
CA VAL A 306 9.31 0.14 -8.07
C VAL A 306 9.28 1.49 -7.35
N TRP A 307 9.99 1.60 -6.22
CA TRP A 307 10.06 2.83 -5.45
C TRP A 307 10.59 4.01 -6.26
N ASP A 308 11.73 3.85 -6.93
CA ASP A 308 12.36 4.92 -7.71
C ASP A 308 11.44 5.42 -8.82
N THR A 309 10.74 4.52 -9.52
CA THR A 309 9.79 4.90 -10.56
C THR A 309 8.61 5.67 -9.98
N GLU A 310 7.96 5.17 -8.94
CA GLU A 310 6.80 5.83 -8.35
C GLU A 310 7.14 7.16 -7.70
N ARG A 311 8.26 7.24 -6.96
CA ARG A 311 8.78 8.50 -6.40
C ARG A 311 9.06 9.55 -7.48
N GLU A 312 9.65 9.14 -8.62
CA GLU A 312 9.88 10.05 -9.75
C GLU A 312 8.58 10.52 -10.38
N LEU A 313 7.56 9.66 -10.49
CA LEU A 313 6.24 10.04 -10.97
C LEU A 313 5.54 11.01 -9.99
N VAL A 314 5.65 10.80 -8.68
CA VAL A 314 5.16 11.74 -7.67
C VAL A 314 5.80 13.11 -7.86
N GLY A 315 7.15 13.16 -7.86
CA GLY A 315 7.88 14.43 -8.04
C GLY A 315 7.63 15.11 -9.38
N GLY A 316 7.37 14.34 -10.43
CA GLY A 316 7.06 14.88 -11.78
C GLY A 316 5.62 15.36 -11.95
N SER A 317 4.69 14.90 -11.11
CA SER A 317 3.26 15.24 -11.19
C SER A 317 2.78 16.18 -10.08
N THR A 318 3.58 16.42 -9.05
CA THR A 318 3.27 17.37 -7.98
C THR A 318 3.73 18.78 -8.38
N PRO A 319 2.85 19.80 -8.42
CA PRO A 319 3.24 21.17 -8.66
C PRO A 319 4.16 21.74 -7.57
N ASP A 320 5.06 22.67 -7.91
CA ASP A 320 6.05 23.26 -7.00
C ASP A 320 5.44 23.95 -5.75
N ASP A 321 4.17 24.33 -5.79
CA ASP A 321 3.42 24.99 -4.72
C ASP A 321 2.49 24.06 -3.95
N GLN A 322 2.52 22.76 -4.25
CA GLN A 322 1.77 21.72 -3.57
C GLN A 322 2.69 20.78 -2.75
N VAL A 323 2.09 20.11 -1.78
CA VAL A 323 2.76 19.08 -0.99
C VAL A 323 2.61 17.71 -1.64
N ASN A 324 3.56 16.81 -1.43
CA ASN A 324 3.36 15.40 -1.80
C ASN A 324 2.15 14.85 -1.04
N GLY A 325 1.24 14.25 -1.76
CA GLY A 325 -0.01 13.74 -1.20
C GLY A 325 -1.20 14.70 -1.30
N TYR A 326 -1.05 15.91 -1.94
CA TYR A 326 -2.18 16.81 -2.15
C TYR A 326 -3.32 16.13 -2.93
N ILE A 327 -4.54 16.64 -2.78
CA ILE A 327 -5.74 16.11 -3.46
C ILE A 327 -6.23 17.15 -4.46
N ASP A 328 -6.41 16.76 -5.72
CA ASP A 328 -6.97 17.58 -6.79
C ASP A 328 -8.37 17.07 -7.21
N LEU A 329 -9.42 17.59 -6.59
CA LEU A 329 -10.80 17.19 -6.90
C LEU A 329 -11.22 17.45 -8.35
N THR A 330 -10.50 18.32 -9.09
CA THR A 330 -10.77 18.51 -10.52
C THR A 330 -10.30 17.30 -11.31
N MET A 331 -9.11 16.83 -11.03
CA MET A 331 -8.57 15.60 -11.63
C MET A 331 -9.37 14.38 -11.20
N THR A 332 -9.75 14.28 -9.91
CA THR A 332 -10.61 13.20 -9.40
C THR A 332 -11.94 13.14 -10.17
N ALA A 333 -12.53 14.29 -10.50
CA ALA A 333 -13.77 14.34 -11.27
C ALA A 333 -13.58 13.83 -12.71
N GLU A 334 -12.47 14.15 -13.36
CA GLU A 334 -12.13 13.65 -14.70
C GLU A 334 -11.86 12.14 -14.67
N GLU A 335 -11.19 11.65 -13.64
CA GLU A 335 -10.95 10.21 -13.43
C GLU A 335 -12.29 9.45 -13.20
N ALA A 336 -13.20 10.01 -12.40
CA ALA A 336 -14.54 9.46 -12.18
C ALA A 336 -15.41 9.45 -13.46
N GLU A 337 -15.30 10.46 -14.34
CA GLU A 337 -15.96 10.44 -15.66
C GLU A 337 -15.38 9.31 -16.54
N THR A 338 -14.08 9.04 -16.47
CA THR A 338 -13.47 7.90 -17.20
C THR A 338 -14.06 6.56 -16.75
N LEU A 339 -14.26 6.35 -15.45
CA LEU A 339 -14.98 5.17 -14.92
C LEU A 339 -16.42 5.08 -15.39
N LYS A 340 -17.12 6.21 -15.47
CA LYS A 340 -18.48 6.23 -15.95
C LYS A 340 -18.55 5.90 -17.45
N ASP A 341 -17.62 6.41 -18.24
CA ASP A 341 -17.57 6.17 -19.68
C ASP A 341 -17.20 4.71 -20.01
N SER A 342 -16.38 4.04 -19.17
CA SER A 342 -16.13 2.59 -19.24
C SER A 342 -17.30 1.73 -18.72
N GLY A 343 -18.30 2.35 -18.08
CA GLY A 343 -19.46 1.65 -17.50
C GLY A 343 -19.19 1.04 -16.13
N GLU A 344 -18.10 1.40 -15.48
CA GLU A 344 -17.75 0.98 -14.12
C GLU A 344 -18.49 1.79 -13.05
N LEU A 345 -18.97 3.01 -13.40
CA LEU A 345 -19.85 3.84 -12.59
C LEU A 345 -21.15 4.15 -13.35
N ASP A 346 -22.28 4.15 -12.65
CA ASP A 346 -23.57 4.60 -13.20
C ASP A 346 -23.60 6.13 -13.38
N SER A 347 -22.96 6.86 -12.48
CA SER A 347 -22.85 8.33 -12.47
C SER A 347 -21.70 8.79 -11.58
N VAL A 348 -21.10 9.95 -11.87
CA VAL A 348 -20.10 10.56 -10.97
C VAL A 348 -20.81 11.05 -9.70
N PRO A 349 -20.42 10.59 -8.51
CA PRO A 349 -21.01 11.02 -7.25
C PRO A 349 -20.52 12.43 -6.85
N ASP A 350 -21.03 12.94 -5.73
CA ASP A 350 -20.39 14.08 -5.04
C ASP A 350 -19.06 13.63 -4.45
N LEU A 351 -17.98 14.23 -4.87
CA LEU A 351 -16.61 13.84 -4.50
C LEU A 351 -16.11 14.52 -3.21
N GLU A 352 -16.68 15.70 -2.83
CA GLU A 352 -16.22 16.42 -1.63
C GLU A 352 -16.25 15.57 -0.34
N PRO A 353 -17.26 14.71 -0.08
CA PRO A 353 -17.25 13.86 1.11
C PRO A 353 -16.32 12.65 1.02
N LEU A 354 -15.80 12.31 -0.16
CA LEU A 354 -14.96 11.13 -0.39
C LEU A 354 -13.46 11.42 -0.24
N PHE A 355 -13.08 12.71 -0.14
CA PHE A 355 -11.68 13.12 -0.02
C PHE A 355 -11.55 14.24 1.00
N ASP A 356 -10.62 14.12 1.94
CA ASP A 356 -10.41 15.07 3.02
C ASP A 356 -8.96 15.56 3.11
N PRO A 357 -8.62 16.68 2.45
CA PRO A 357 -7.27 17.24 2.47
C PRO A 357 -6.88 17.88 3.80
N ARG A 358 -7.84 18.16 4.71
CA ARG A 358 -7.60 18.92 5.95
C ARG A 358 -6.50 18.34 6.82
N PHE A 359 -6.41 17.01 6.89
CA PHE A 359 -5.43 16.33 7.74
C PHE A 359 -3.99 16.52 7.22
N LEU A 360 -3.80 16.41 5.90
CA LEU A 360 -2.50 16.64 5.27
C LEU A 360 -2.11 18.13 5.35
N GLU A 361 -3.04 19.05 5.08
CA GLU A 361 -2.82 20.49 5.19
C GLU A 361 -2.44 20.90 6.62
N ALA A 362 -3.01 20.26 7.64
CA ALA A 362 -2.74 20.58 9.04
C ALA A 362 -1.29 20.26 9.48
N VAL A 363 -0.59 19.38 8.76
CA VAL A 363 0.78 18.96 9.10
C VAL A 363 1.85 19.62 8.25
N HIS A 364 1.47 20.53 7.34
CA HIS A 364 2.40 21.27 6.50
C HIS A 364 2.34 22.79 6.75
N VAL A 365 3.45 23.46 6.52
CA VAL A 365 3.54 24.91 6.37
C VAL A 365 4.19 25.19 5.02
N ALA A 366 3.46 25.79 4.11
CA ALA A 366 3.78 25.80 2.67
C ALA A 366 3.95 24.33 2.19
N THR A 367 5.11 23.95 1.68
CA THR A 367 5.39 22.59 1.19
C THR A 367 6.24 21.76 2.16
N GLU A 368 6.54 22.26 3.35
CA GLU A 368 7.38 21.58 4.32
C GLU A 368 6.56 20.95 5.44
N VAL A 369 6.89 19.70 5.80
CA VAL A 369 6.30 19.01 6.95
C VAL A 369 6.72 19.69 8.25
N VAL A 370 5.77 20.09 9.07
CA VAL A 370 6.04 20.63 10.40
C VAL A 370 6.27 19.50 11.39
N TRP A 371 7.53 19.29 11.77
CA TRP A 371 7.87 18.31 12.80
C TRP A 371 7.97 18.97 14.16
N PRO A 372 7.25 18.48 15.19
CA PRO A 372 7.33 19.01 16.54
C PRO A 372 8.77 18.88 17.07
N GLY A 373 9.32 20.00 17.56
CA GLY A 373 10.69 20.05 18.12
C GLY A 373 11.79 20.47 17.15
N ASP A 374 11.49 20.71 15.87
CA ASP A 374 12.44 21.27 14.89
C ASP A 374 12.43 22.83 14.86
N GLU A 375 11.72 23.50 15.83
CA GLU A 375 11.66 24.97 16.00
C GLU A 375 12.91 25.57 16.65
#